data_d51d3d8b51674b1922830c1d2bc3a4dc
#
_entry.id   d51d3d8b51674b1922830c1d2bc3a4dc
#
_cell.length_a   1.000
_cell.length_b   1.000
_cell.length_c   1.000
_cell.angle_alpha   90.00
_cell.angle_beta   90.00
_cell.angle_gamma   90.00
#
_symmetry.space_group_name_H-M   'P 1'
#
loop_
_entity.id
_entity.type
_entity.pdbx_description
1 polymer ?
#
loop_
_entity_poly.entity_id
_entity_poly.type
_entity_poly.pdbx_seq_one_letter_code
_entity_poly.pdbx_strand_id
1 'polypeptide(L)'
;MKKLYEKNQLTFALLWIVVYCVLQSLANPLNKRIGIGYSASAAFCILQAVILFAFIRKNHLQKRYGLCRSSVSASRFLYYVPLFILASGNLWNGIALNYSLPETVCRIVCMLCVGFLEEVIFRGLLFTAIAKENIKSAVV
;
A
#
# COMPACT_ATOMS: atom_id res chain seq x y z
N MET A 1 -18.70 -2.03 7.31
CA MET A 1 -17.57 -1.16 6.95
C MET A 1 -18.02 0.31 6.84
N LYS A 2 -19.03 0.66 6.00
CA LYS A 2 -19.50 2.04 5.83
C LYS A 2 -19.93 2.70 7.15
N LYS A 3 -20.78 2.04 7.94
CA LYS A 3 -21.22 2.53 9.26
C LYS A 3 -20.08 2.83 10.24
N LEU A 4 -19.03 1.98 10.26
CA LEU A 4 -17.86 2.17 11.11
C LEU A 4 -17.01 3.36 10.63
N TYR A 5 -16.84 3.49 9.32
CA TYR A 5 -16.13 4.61 8.71
C TYR A 5 -16.84 5.96 8.98
N GLU A 6 -18.18 5.99 8.88
CA GLU A 6 -18.96 7.19 9.15
C GLU A 6 -18.97 7.58 10.63
N LYS A 7 -18.95 6.58 11.54
CA LYS A 7 -18.93 6.81 12.98
C LYS A 7 -17.58 7.31 13.49
N ASN A 8 -16.50 6.67 13.08
CA ASN A 8 -15.15 7.06 13.50
C ASN A 8 -14.09 6.63 12.47
N GLN A 9 -13.57 7.62 11.73
CA GLN A 9 -12.59 7.40 10.67
C GLN A 9 -11.23 6.94 11.22
N LEU A 10 -10.84 7.43 12.41
CA LEU A 10 -9.59 7.03 13.05
C LEU A 10 -9.62 5.56 13.47
N THR A 11 -10.71 5.14 14.14
CA THR A 11 -10.88 3.73 14.53
C THR A 11 -10.90 2.81 13.30
N PHE A 12 -11.51 3.25 12.20
CA PHE A 12 -11.50 2.50 10.94
C PHE A 12 -10.09 2.34 10.38
N ALA A 13 -9.28 3.43 10.38
CA ALA A 13 -7.89 3.38 9.92
C ALA A 13 -7.03 2.46 10.79
N LEU A 14 -7.13 2.58 12.13
CA LEU A 14 -6.40 1.72 13.06
C LEU A 14 -6.77 0.25 12.90
N LEU A 15 -8.05 -0.06 12.69
CA LEU A 15 -8.50 -1.43 12.44
C LEU A 15 -7.86 -2.00 11.17
N TRP A 16 -7.77 -1.23 10.11
CA TRP A 16 -7.10 -1.66 8.88
C TRP A 16 -5.61 -1.90 9.06
N ILE A 17 -4.91 -1.06 9.86
CA ILE A 17 -3.51 -1.26 10.22
C ILE A 17 -3.34 -2.58 10.98
N VAL A 18 -4.17 -2.83 11.99
CA VAL A 18 -4.12 -4.08 12.77
C VAL A 18 -4.36 -5.30 11.88
N VAL A 19 -5.39 -5.26 11.03
CA VAL A 19 -5.69 -6.35 10.08
C VAL A 19 -4.51 -6.58 9.14
N TYR A 20 -3.90 -5.52 8.61
CA TYR A 20 -2.72 -5.62 7.76
C TYR A 20 -1.55 -6.31 8.47
N CYS A 21 -1.20 -5.85 9.68
CA CYS A 21 -0.11 -6.44 10.46
C CYS A 21 -0.36 -7.91 10.81
N VAL A 22 -1.57 -8.26 11.24
CA VAL A 22 -1.93 -9.65 11.58
C VAL A 22 -1.85 -10.56 10.37
N LEU A 23 -2.39 -10.16 9.22
CA LEU A 23 -2.35 -10.97 8.02
C LEU A 23 -0.92 -11.15 7.49
N GLN A 24 -0.07 -10.12 7.55
CA GLN A 24 1.34 -10.25 7.19
C GLN A 24 2.11 -11.18 8.14
N SER A 25 1.81 -11.13 9.42
CA SER A 25 2.40 -12.06 10.40
C SER A 25 2.02 -13.52 10.14
N LEU A 26 0.76 -13.75 9.76
CA LEU A 26 0.26 -15.09 9.41
C LEU A 26 0.78 -15.59 8.04
N ALA A 27 1.13 -14.68 7.14
CA ALA A 27 1.67 -15.03 5.84
C ALA A 27 3.05 -15.73 5.93
N ASN A 28 3.89 -15.33 6.87
CA ASN A 28 5.26 -15.86 7.01
C ASN A 28 5.33 -17.39 7.20
N PRO A 29 4.58 -18.01 8.14
CA PRO A 29 4.58 -19.46 8.28
C PRO A 29 3.93 -20.17 7.07
N LEU A 30 2.94 -19.54 6.42
CA LEU A 30 2.30 -20.07 5.23
C LEU A 30 3.25 -20.08 4.01
N ASN A 31 4.05 -19.04 3.82
CA ASN A 31 5.07 -19.01 2.76
C ASN A 31 6.05 -20.18 2.89
N LYS A 32 6.47 -20.51 4.13
CA LYS A 32 7.36 -21.63 4.40
C LYS A 32 6.70 -22.99 4.06
N ARG A 33 5.38 -23.14 4.29
CA ARG A 33 4.65 -24.36 3.98
C ARG A 33 4.43 -24.58 2.48
N ILE A 34 4.16 -23.48 1.75
CA ILE A 34 3.93 -23.52 0.29
C ILE A 34 5.24 -23.78 -0.48
N GLY A 35 6.39 -23.43 0.11
CA GLY A 35 7.70 -23.58 -0.53
C GLY A 35 8.02 -22.52 -1.60
N ILE A 36 7.12 -21.57 -1.85
CA ILE A 36 7.34 -20.42 -2.74
C ILE A 36 7.35 -19.17 -1.87
N GLY A 37 8.49 -18.53 -1.80
CA GLY A 37 8.66 -17.31 -1.01
C GLY A 37 7.68 -16.20 -1.42
N TYR A 38 7.11 -15.53 -0.44
CA TYR A 38 6.17 -14.40 -0.61
C TYR A 38 4.82 -14.71 -1.27
N SER A 39 4.50 -15.97 -1.61
CA SER A 39 3.24 -16.33 -2.29
C SER A 39 2.01 -16.00 -1.44
N ALA A 40 1.97 -16.44 -0.18
CA ALA A 40 0.87 -16.13 0.74
C ALA A 40 0.82 -14.64 1.10
N SER A 41 1.98 -13.98 1.27
CA SER A 41 2.05 -12.54 1.51
C SER A 41 1.46 -11.75 0.34
N ALA A 42 1.81 -12.10 -0.89
CA ALA A 42 1.26 -11.48 -2.10
C ALA A 42 -0.27 -11.69 -2.17
N ALA A 43 -0.76 -12.91 -1.92
CA ALA A 43 -2.18 -13.21 -1.93
C ALA A 43 -2.97 -12.37 -0.90
N PHE A 44 -2.48 -12.26 0.33
CA PHE A 44 -3.11 -11.44 1.37
C PHE A 44 -3.07 -9.95 1.04
N CYS A 45 -1.95 -9.45 0.50
CA CYS A 45 -1.86 -8.06 0.06
C CYS A 45 -2.82 -7.74 -1.07
N ILE A 46 -2.92 -8.61 -2.08
CA ILE A 46 -3.88 -8.47 -3.19
C ILE A 46 -5.30 -8.45 -2.65
N LEU A 47 -5.66 -9.40 -1.79
CA LEU A 47 -7.00 -9.48 -1.19
C LEU A 47 -7.35 -8.18 -0.45
N GLN A 48 -6.45 -7.69 0.40
CA GLN A 48 -6.66 -6.44 1.13
C GLN A 48 -6.75 -5.23 0.21
N ALA A 49 -5.87 -5.14 -0.80
CA ALA A 49 -5.89 -4.06 -1.78
C ALA A 49 -7.22 -4.04 -2.57
N VAL A 50 -7.71 -5.19 -3.00
CA VAL A 50 -9.00 -5.31 -3.71
C VAL A 50 -10.16 -4.90 -2.82
N ILE A 51 -10.22 -5.38 -1.57
CA ILE A 51 -11.29 -5.03 -0.63
C ILE A 51 -11.28 -3.52 -0.35
N LEU A 52 -10.11 -2.95 -0.09
CA LEU A 52 -9.97 -1.52 0.22
C LEU A 52 -10.29 -0.65 -0.99
N PHE A 53 -9.82 -1.03 -2.18
CA PHE A 53 -10.12 -0.34 -3.42
C PHE A 53 -11.61 -0.39 -3.76
N ALA A 54 -12.26 -1.57 -3.63
CA ALA A 54 -13.69 -1.73 -3.83
C ALA A 54 -14.49 -0.87 -2.83
N PHE A 55 -14.06 -0.81 -1.56
CA PHE A 55 -14.68 0.07 -0.55
C PHE A 55 -14.59 1.55 -0.94
N ILE A 56 -13.41 2.02 -1.34
CA ILE A 56 -13.18 3.40 -1.75
C ILE A 56 -14.02 3.75 -2.99
N ARG A 57 -14.06 2.85 -3.98
CA ARG A 57 -14.82 3.05 -5.22
C ARG A 57 -16.33 3.08 -4.97
N LYS A 58 -16.84 2.14 -4.16
CA LYS A 58 -18.29 2.05 -3.82
C LYS A 58 -18.79 3.25 -3.04
N ASN A 59 -17.94 3.89 -2.25
CA ASN A 59 -18.32 5.05 -1.44
C ASN A 59 -17.90 6.39 -2.08
N HIS A 60 -17.47 6.40 -3.34
CA HIS A 60 -17.05 7.59 -4.09
C HIS A 60 -15.96 8.42 -3.39
N LEU A 61 -15.08 7.76 -2.63
CA LEU A 61 -14.00 8.40 -1.87
C LEU A 61 -12.72 8.62 -2.68
N GLN A 62 -12.72 8.32 -3.97
CA GLN A 62 -11.54 8.37 -4.86
C GLN A 62 -10.86 9.74 -4.85
N LYS A 63 -11.65 10.83 -4.95
CA LYS A 63 -11.10 12.19 -4.92
C LYS A 63 -10.45 12.53 -3.58
N ARG A 64 -11.01 12.01 -2.48
CA ARG A 64 -10.52 12.26 -1.12
C ARG A 64 -9.18 11.59 -0.85
N TYR A 65 -8.97 10.40 -1.42
CA TYR A 65 -7.74 9.61 -1.24
C TYR A 65 -6.75 9.74 -2.42
N GLY A 66 -6.97 10.73 -3.29
CA GLY A 66 -6.06 10.98 -4.40
C GLY A 66 -6.05 9.92 -5.50
N LEU A 67 -7.02 8.98 -5.49
CA LEU A 67 -7.18 7.94 -6.51
C LEU A 67 -7.96 8.46 -7.72
N CYS A 68 -7.68 9.67 -8.14
CA CYS A 68 -8.25 10.31 -9.32
C CYS A 68 -7.14 10.75 -10.26
N ARG A 69 -7.51 11.01 -11.51
CA ARG A 69 -6.56 11.51 -12.50
C ARG A 69 -5.98 12.85 -12.02
N SER A 70 -4.66 12.95 -12.02
CA SER A 70 -3.97 14.18 -11.68
C SER A 70 -4.34 15.30 -12.67
N SER A 71 -4.65 16.48 -12.15
CA SER A 71 -4.80 17.70 -12.96
C SER A 71 -3.45 18.35 -13.31
N VAL A 72 -2.38 17.82 -12.73
CA VAL A 72 -1.02 18.34 -12.90
C VAL A 72 -0.36 17.68 -14.11
N SER A 73 0.26 18.50 -14.98
CA SER A 73 0.99 18.00 -16.16
C SER A 73 2.15 17.08 -15.75
N ALA A 74 2.38 16.02 -16.54
CA ALA A 74 3.47 15.08 -16.31
C ALA A 74 4.86 15.75 -16.23
N SER A 75 5.05 16.86 -16.95
CA SER A 75 6.31 17.63 -16.92
C SER A 75 6.68 18.17 -15.53
N ARG A 76 5.70 18.42 -14.67
CA ARG A 76 5.96 18.84 -13.28
C ARG A 76 6.49 17.72 -12.39
N PHE A 77 6.43 16.46 -12.83
CA PHE A 77 7.01 15.33 -12.13
C PHE A 77 8.48 15.07 -12.48
N LEU A 78 9.06 15.86 -13.41
CA LEU A 78 10.47 15.74 -13.79
C LEU A 78 11.43 15.94 -12.61
N TYR A 79 11.04 16.66 -11.57
CA TYR A 79 11.85 16.80 -10.35
C TYR A 79 12.05 15.48 -9.59
N TYR A 80 11.26 14.44 -9.86
CA TYR A 80 11.48 13.09 -9.32
C TYR A 80 12.55 12.30 -10.09
N VAL A 81 13.01 12.76 -11.25
CA VAL A 81 14.02 12.06 -12.07
C VAL A 81 15.29 11.75 -11.27
N PRO A 82 15.89 12.68 -10.48
CA PRO A 82 17.04 12.34 -9.64
C PRO A 82 16.76 11.21 -8.64
N LEU A 83 15.54 11.17 -8.08
CA LEU A 83 15.12 10.12 -7.17
C LEU A 83 15.02 8.76 -7.86
N PHE A 84 14.51 8.72 -9.09
CA PHE A 84 14.49 7.49 -9.91
C PHE A 84 15.91 7.01 -10.25
N ILE A 85 16.82 7.92 -10.57
CA ILE A 85 18.24 7.59 -10.82
C ILE A 85 18.86 6.98 -9.57
N LEU A 86 18.67 7.58 -8.40
CA LEU A 86 19.16 7.04 -7.13
C LEU A 86 18.54 5.69 -6.79
N ALA A 87 17.23 5.54 -6.96
CA ALA A 87 16.53 4.28 -6.72
C ALA A 87 16.98 3.16 -7.67
N SER A 88 17.35 3.51 -8.90
CA SER A 88 17.89 2.56 -9.88
C SER A 88 19.34 2.10 -9.58
N GLY A 89 19.99 2.69 -8.58
CA GLY A 89 21.38 2.37 -8.22
C GLY A 89 21.62 0.89 -7.98
N ASN A 90 20.65 0.17 -7.43
CA ASN A 90 20.73 -1.28 -7.23
C ASN A 90 20.79 -2.08 -8.54
N LEU A 91 20.30 -1.53 -9.66
CA LEU A 91 20.37 -2.16 -10.97
C LEU A 91 21.76 -2.05 -11.58
N TRP A 92 22.54 -1.02 -11.20
CA TRP A 92 23.87 -0.72 -11.73
C TRP A 92 24.94 -1.65 -11.15
N ASN A 93 24.70 -2.20 -9.94
CA ASN A 93 25.60 -3.14 -9.28
C ASN A 93 25.40 -4.60 -9.73
N GLY A 94 24.59 -4.81 -10.77
CA GLY A 94 24.27 -6.13 -11.30
C GLY A 94 23.02 -6.75 -10.65
N ILE A 95 22.22 -7.43 -11.46
CA ILE A 95 21.04 -8.16 -11.01
C ILE A 95 21.46 -9.61 -10.77
N ALA A 96 21.70 -9.97 -9.50
CA ALA A 96 21.83 -11.37 -9.12
C ALA A 96 20.42 -11.97 -8.94
N LEU A 97 19.94 -12.75 -9.90
CA LEU A 97 18.69 -13.50 -9.79
C LEU A 97 18.93 -14.73 -8.90
N ASN A 98 18.91 -14.54 -7.59
CA ASN A 98 19.12 -15.60 -6.61
C ASN A 98 17.82 -16.38 -6.30
N TYR A 99 16.71 -16.04 -6.95
CA TYR A 99 15.38 -16.59 -6.71
C TYR A 99 14.81 -17.22 -7.97
N SER A 100 13.93 -18.22 -7.79
CA SER A 100 13.17 -18.79 -8.90
C SER A 100 12.24 -17.73 -9.53
N LEU A 101 11.93 -17.89 -10.80
CA LEU A 101 11.07 -16.94 -11.53
C LEU A 101 9.71 -16.70 -10.84
N PRO A 102 8.97 -17.75 -10.38
CA PRO A 102 7.72 -17.57 -9.67
C PRO A 102 7.88 -16.82 -8.34
N GLU A 103 8.97 -17.07 -7.61
CA GLU A 103 9.26 -16.34 -6.37
C GLU A 103 9.56 -14.87 -6.63
N THR A 104 10.31 -14.56 -7.67
CA THR A 104 10.61 -13.18 -8.08
C THR A 104 9.32 -12.43 -8.43
N VAL A 105 8.42 -13.05 -9.20
CA VAL A 105 7.12 -12.45 -9.54
C VAL A 105 6.28 -12.20 -8.30
N CYS A 106 6.15 -13.20 -7.41
CA CYS A 106 5.41 -13.04 -6.15
C CYS A 106 5.98 -11.91 -5.29
N ARG A 107 7.30 -11.77 -5.24
CA ARG A 107 7.99 -10.71 -4.50
C ARG A 107 7.70 -9.32 -5.07
N ILE A 108 7.78 -9.17 -6.39
CA ILE A 108 7.46 -7.89 -7.07
C ILE A 108 6.00 -7.51 -6.83
N VAL A 109 5.07 -8.44 -7.03
CA VAL A 109 3.63 -8.19 -6.81
C VAL A 109 3.36 -7.85 -5.35
N CYS A 110 3.97 -8.56 -4.41
CA CYS A 110 3.86 -8.27 -2.98
C CYS A 110 4.32 -6.85 -2.67
N MET A 111 5.49 -6.43 -3.13
CA MET A 111 6.04 -5.09 -2.89
C MET A 111 5.17 -3.98 -3.48
N LEU A 112 4.63 -4.18 -4.69
CA LEU A 112 3.70 -3.22 -5.30
C LEU A 112 2.40 -3.08 -4.50
N CYS A 113 1.83 -4.21 -4.04
CA CYS A 113 0.62 -4.20 -3.23
C CYS A 113 0.86 -3.60 -1.84
N VAL A 114 2.00 -3.89 -1.21
CA VAL A 114 2.41 -3.30 0.07
C VAL A 114 2.49 -1.78 -0.07
N GLY A 115 3.25 -1.27 -1.05
CA GLY A 115 3.37 0.16 -1.29
C GLY A 115 2.01 0.85 -1.51
N PHE A 116 1.12 0.22 -2.30
CA PHE A 116 -0.24 0.71 -2.49
C PHE A 116 -1.05 0.72 -1.18
N LEU A 117 -1.02 -0.37 -0.42
CA LEU A 117 -1.76 -0.48 0.84
C LEU A 117 -1.27 0.52 1.87
N GLU A 118 0.04 0.66 2.03
CA GLU A 118 0.65 1.61 2.95
C GLU A 118 0.27 3.04 2.59
N GLU A 119 0.36 3.42 1.33
CA GLU A 119 -0.02 4.75 0.86
C GLU A 119 -1.51 5.04 1.16
N VAL A 120 -2.40 4.09 0.86
CA VAL A 120 -3.84 4.28 1.09
C VAL A 120 -4.20 4.26 2.57
N ILE A 121 -3.60 3.37 3.35
CA ILE A 121 -3.92 3.23 4.79
C ILE A 121 -3.34 4.40 5.58
N PHE A 122 -2.04 4.67 5.45
CA PHE A 122 -1.39 5.71 6.26
C PHE A 122 -1.68 7.11 5.74
N ARG A 123 -1.47 7.36 4.47
CA ARG A 123 -1.66 8.69 3.88
C ARG A 123 -3.13 8.98 3.56
N GLY A 124 -3.86 7.98 3.07
CA GLY A 124 -5.27 8.11 2.79
C GLY A 124 -6.12 8.13 4.04
N LEU A 125 -6.21 7.00 4.74
CA LEU A 125 -7.15 6.82 5.86
C LEU A 125 -6.67 7.51 7.13
N LEU A 126 -5.46 7.21 7.62
CA LEU A 126 -4.97 7.68 8.91
C LEU A 126 -4.72 9.18 8.90
N PHE A 127 -3.91 9.68 7.95
CA PHE A 127 -3.60 11.10 7.86
C PHE A 127 -4.85 11.96 7.71
N THR A 128 -5.79 11.58 6.83
CA THR A 128 -7.04 12.36 6.64
C THR A 128 -7.96 12.30 7.86
N ALA A 129 -7.92 11.22 8.65
CA ALA A 129 -8.67 11.12 9.90
C ALA A 129 -8.10 12.06 10.96
N ILE A 130 -6.78 12.08 11.15
CA ILE A 130 -6.08 12.95 12.12
C ILE A 130 -6.20 14.42 11.70
N ALA A 131 -5.98 14.73 10.41
CA ALA A 131 -6.07 16.10 9.90
C ALA A 131 -7.46 16.73 10.06
N LYS A 132 -8.51 15.91 10.12
CA LYS A 132 -9.89 16.37 10.38
C LYS A 132 -10.08 16.84 11.82
N GLU A 133 -9.39 16.21 12.77
CA GLU A 133 -9.47 16.58 14.19
C GLU A 133 -8.50 17.72 14.52
N ASN A 134 -7.26 17.62 14.08
CA ASN A 134 -6.24 18.64 14.31
C ASN A 134 -5.14 18.58 13.23
N ILE A 135 -5.07 19.61 12.37
CA ILE A 135 -4.07 19.70 11.30
C ILE A 135 -2.64 19.71 11.85
N LYS A 136 -2.40 20.36 12.99
CA LYS A 136 -1.05 20.42 13.59
C LYS A 136 -0.58 19.03 14.02
N SER A 137 -1.46 18.21 14.59
CA SER A 137 -1.14 16.83 15.00
C SER A 137 -0.96 15.86 13.82
N ALA A 138 -1.43 16.22 12.62
CA ALA A 138 -1.25 15.40 11.43
C ALA A 138 0.10 15.63 10.73
N VAL A 139 0.78 16.75 11.01
CA VAL A 139 2.01 17.18 10.33
C VAL A 139 3.26 16.96 11.20
N VAL A 140 3.10 16.81 12.53
CA VAL A 140 4.17 16.47 13.47
C VAL A 140 4.35 14.97 13.57
#